data_db0b1425a521bdad4ec20f817c1481ff
#
_entry.id   db0b1425a521bdad4ec20f817c1481ff
#
_cell.length_a   1.000
_cell.length_b   1.000
_cell.length_c   1.000
_cell.angle_alpha   90.00
_cell.angle_beta   90.00
_cell.angle_gamma   90.00
#
_symmetry.space_group_name_H-M   'P 1'
#
loop_
_entity.id
_entity.type
_entity.pdbx_description
1 polymer ?
#
loop_
_entity_poly.entity_id
_entity_poly.type
_entity_poly.pdbx_seq_one_letter_code
_entity_poly.pdbx_strand_id
1 'polypeptide(L)'
;MICREREHSFIMIRQHDHARLSGEFSRHMDSGPTRNTKRWDEVLLGCEQHDRGWIPLDQIPVWNDAEKKPFTFMNFPEPAKLVFYRYGISQLEEMSAYGALLASLHYTVLVSHYGEEDPFCQAFLQEEKERQERIREQLSPADDELAYHRSVLELCDDLSLYACLNEPGVNKSEEQDWWKDGFAVGKKLDVTDHQTIMPEWTEPGMIKLSPFPFREPVEVQLIYREVSKEKIQQSGLAEAYEAAEEQQLTITFQAAQVNELQ
;
A
#
# COMPACT_ATOMS: atom_id res chain seq x y z
N MET A 1 10.08 -2.89 2.22
CA MET A 1 10.29 -3.94 1.18
C MET A 1 9.15 -4.94 1.19
N ILE A 2 8.57 -5.26 0.05
CA ILE A 2 7.65 -6.37 -0.19
C ILE A 2 8.47 -7.49 -0.84
N CYS A 3 8.22 -8.75 -0.44
CA CYS A 3 8.97 -9.88 -0.95
C CYS A 3 8.06 -11.08 -1.19
N ARG A 4 8.11 -11.66 -2.38
CA ARG A 4 7.53 -12.97 -2.70
C ARG A 4 8.66 -13.98 -2.86
N GLU A 5 8.54 -15.11 -2.18
CA GLU A 5 9.54 -16.16 -2.24
C GLU A 5 9.21 -17.14 -3.37
N ARG A 6 10.19 -17.42 -4.22
CA ARG A 6 10.18 -18.48 -5.23
C ARG A 6 11.20 -19.55 -4.90
N GLU A 7 11.18 -20.65 -5.62
CA GLU A 7 12.11 -21.77 -5.39
C GLU A 7 13.59 -21.34 -5.41
N HIS A 8 14.01 -20.54 -6.41
CA HIS A 8 15.41 -20.16 -6.62
C HIS A 8 15.69 -18.67 -6.45
N SER A 9 14.67 -17.85 -6.15
CA SER A 9 14.78 -16.40 -6.10
C SER A 9 13.81 -15.77 -5.11
N PHE A 10 13.99 -14.48 -4.87
CA PHE A 10 13.00 -13.60 -4.25
C PHE A 10 12.61 -12.53 -5.26
N ILE A 11 11.30 -12.31 -5.44
CA ILE A 11 10.77 -11.13 -6.11
C ILE A 11 10.70 -10.03 -5.07
N MET A 12 11.48 -8.99 -5.25
CA MET A 12 11.62 -7.90 -4.28
C MET A 12 11.09 -6.60 -4.88
N ILE A 13 10.09 -6.00 -4.21
CA ILE A 13 9.41 -4.77 -4.59
C ILE A 13 9.66 -3.76 -3.48
N ARG A 14 10.09 -2.54 -3.84
CA ARG A 14 10.26 -1.47 -2.86
C ARG A 14 8.91 -1.09 -2.26
N GLN A 15 8.87 -0.91 -0.94
CA GLN A 15 7.65 -0.49 -0.26
C GLN A 15 7.14 0.87 -0.78
N HIS A 16 8.07 1.77 -1.10
CA HIS A 16 7.70 3.05 -1.68
C HIS A 16 7.16 2.94 -3.12
N ASP A 17 7.57 1.93 -3.90
CA ASP A 17 7.03 1.73 -5.25
C ASP A 17 5.56 1.29 -5.22
N HIS A 18 5.15 0.48 -4.23
CA HIS A 18 3.73 0.17 -4.07
C HIS A 18 2.93 1.42 -3.67
N ALA A 19 3.47 2.30 -2.83
CA ALA A 19 2.83 3.57 -2.51
C ALA A 19 2.66 4.48 -3.75
N ARG A 20 3.62 4.45 -4.67
CA ARG A 20 3.48 5.13 -5.98
C ARG A 20 2.35 4.55 -6.81
N LEU A 21 2.14 3.22 -6.79
CA LEU A 21 0.96 2.61 -7.41
C LEU A 21 -0.33 3.08 -6.73
N SER A 22 -0.36 3.22 -5.40
CA SER A 22 -1.49 3.80 -4.68
C SER A 22 -1.80 5.23 -5.15
N GLY A 23 -0.77 6.05 -5.37
CA GLY A 23 -0.89 7.37 -5.98
C GLY A 23 -1.46 7.31 -7.40
N GLU A 24 -1.04 6.33 -8.22
CA GLU A 24 -1.56 6.16 -9.57
C GLU A 24 -3.04 5.79 -9.56
N PHE A 25 -3.45 4.81 -8.75
CA PHE A 25 -4.87 4.47 -8.58
C PHE A 25 -5.71 5.66 -8.13
N SER A 26 -5.22 6.45 -7.18
CA SER A 26 -5.96 7.61 -6.67
C SER A 26 -6.24 8.67 -7.76
N ARG A 27 -5.38 8.80 -8.77
CA ARG A 27 -5.60 9.69 -9.92
C ARG A 27 -6.75 9.23 -10.82
N HIS A 28 -7.01 7.92 -10.87
CA HIS A 28 -8.06 7.30 -11.67
C HIS A 28 -9.36 7.06 -10.91
N MET A 29 -9.39 7.32 -9.58
CA MET A 29 -10.61 7.18 -8.80
C MET A 29 -11.75 8.01 -9.37
N ASP A 30 -12.94 7.41 -9.47
CA ASP A 30 -14.16 8.17 -9.70
C ASP A 30 -14.56 8.89 -8.40
N SER A 31 -14.06 10.09 -8.29
CA SER A 31 -13.97 10.82 -7.04
C SER A 31 -15.29 11.44 -6.56
N GLY A 32 -16.43 11.08 -7.17
CA GLY A 32 -17.71 11.59 -6.74
C GLY A 32 -17.75 13.12 -6.54
N PRO A 33 -18.60 13.63 -5.65
CA PRO A 33 -18.73 15.07 -5.41
C PRO A 33 -17.51 15.73 -4.76
N THR A 34 -16.59 14.96 -4.18
CA THR A 34 -15.43 15.48 -3.42
C THR A 34 -14.21 15.78 -4.28
N ARG A 35 -14.18 15.37 -5.57
CA ARG A 35 -13.05 15.58 -6.49
C ARG A 35 -12.66 17.04 -6.70
N ASN A 36 -13.59 17.93 -6.59
CA ASN A 36 -13.35 19.35 -6.79
C ASN A 36 -12.93 20.10 -5.51
N THR A 37 -12.61 19.36 -4.45
CA THR A 37 -12.12 19.98 -3.22
C THR A 37 -10.70 20.51 -3.45
N LYS A 38 -10.36 21.61 -2.80
CA LYS A 38 -9.00 22.20 -2.82
C LYS A 38 -7.95 21.25 -2.24
N ARG A 39 -8.36 20.12 -1.63
CA ARG A 39 -7.51 19.15 -0.95
C ARG A 39 -7.20 17.91 -1.78
N TRP A 40 -7.81 17.78 -2.97
CA TRP A 40 -7.63 16.56 -3.75
C TRP A 40 -6.16 16.29 -4.12
N ASP A 41 -5.41 17.32 -4.51
CA ASP A 41 -3.98 17.17 -4.79
C ASP A 41 -3.18 16.71 -3.55
N GLU A 42 -3.59 17.12 -2.35
CA GLU A 42 -3.01 16.67 -1.09
C GLU A 42 -3.38 15.21 -0.78
N VAL A 43 -4.58 14.75 -1.19
CA VAL A 43 -4.99 13.33 -1.11
C VAL A 43 -4.13 12.47 -2.02
N LEU A 44 -3.96 12.89 -3.29
CA LEU A 44 -3.10 12.19 -4.25
C LEU A 44 -1.67 12.06 -3.72
N LEU A 45 -1.13 13.15 -3.18
CA LEU A 45 0.18 13.14 -2.55
C LEU A 45 0.23 12.23 -1.33
N GLY A 46 -0.81 12.24 -0.50
CA GLY A 46 -0.96 11.33 0.64
C GLY A 46 -0.92 9.87 0.22
N CYS A 47 -1.68 9.49 -0.81
CA CYS A 47 -1.69 8.14 -1.37
C CYS A 47 -0.31 7.74 -1.92
N GLU A 48 0.36 8.65 -2.66
CA GLU A 48 1.66 8.37 -3.28
C GLU A 48 2.81 8.27 -2.26
N GLN A 49 2.71 8.98 -1.15
CA GLN A 49 3.82 9.17 -0.21
C GLN A 49 3.57 8.53 1.16
N HIS A 50 2.46 7.81 1.38
CA HIS A 50 2.13 7.27 2.72
C HIS A 50 3.25 6.39 3.28
N ASP A 51 3.90 5.59 2.45
CA ASP A 51 4.98 4.68 2.80
C ASP A 51 6.40 5.25 2.59
N ARG A 52 6.51 6.57 2.54
CA ARG A 52 7.76 7.29 2.34
C ARG A 52 8.85 6.92 3.35
N GLY A 53 8.47 6.55 4.56
CA GLY A 53 9.40 6.12 5.61
C GLY A 53 10.24 4.91 5.25
N TRP A 54 9.78 4.09 4.29
CA TRP A 54 10.50 2.89 3.86
C TRP A 54 11.63 3.15 2.86
N ILE A 55 11.72 4.34 2.25
CA ILE A 55 12.74 4.65 1.23
C ILE A 55 14.15 4.28 1.67
N PRO A 56 14.64 4.62 2.90
CA PRO A 56 16.00 4.24 3.32
C PRO A 56 16.19 2.72 3.41
N LEU A 57 15.17 1.98 3.84
CA LEU A 57 15.21 0.52 3.97
C LEU A 57 15.07 -0.20 2.63
N ASP A 58 14.41 0.44 1.65
CA ASP A 58 14.29 -0.08 0.30
C ASP A 58 15.60 0.02 -0.50
N GLN A 59 16.47 0.96 -0.13
CA GLN A 59 17.79 1.11 -0.76
C GLN A 59 18.75 -0.03 -0.39
N ILE A 60 18.68 -0.49 0.88
CA ILE A 60 19.56 -1.54 1.39
C ILE A 60 18.69 -2.56 2.12
N PRO A 61 18.20 -3.60 1.43
CA PRO A 61 17.38 -4.62 2.05
C PRO A 61 18.15 -5.40 3.12
N VAL A 62 17.47 -5.70 4.23
CA VAL A 62 18.06 -6.34 5.40
C VAL A 62 17.69 -7.82 5.43
N TRP A 63 18.68 -8.66 5.71
CA TRP A 63 18.50 -10.11 5.83
C TRP A 63 18.00 -10.51 7.23
N ASN A 64 17.01 -11.39 7.29
CA ASN A 64 16.53 -12.01 8.51
C ASN A 64 17.18 -13.38 8.69
N ASP A 65 18.18 -13.46 9.58
CA ASP A 65 18.93 -14.69 9.84
C ASP A 65 18.08 -15.82 10.46
N ALA A 66 17.04 -15.45 11.20
CA ALA A 66 16.15 -16.41 11.84
C ALA A 66 15.26 -17.13 10.83
N GLU A 67 14.73 -16.40 9.86
CA GLU A 67 13.82 -16.92 8.84
C GLU A 67 14.52 -17.30 7.52
N LYS A 68 15.82 -16.98 7.38
CA LYS A 68 16.61 -17.22 6.16
C LYS A 68 16.03 -16.56 4.91
N LYS A 69 15.48 -15.35 5.06
CA LYS A 69 14.88 -14.55 3.99
C LYS A 69 15.04 -13.05 4.25
N PRO A 70 14.79 -12.17 3.25
CA PRO A 70 14.77 -10.74 3.48
C PRO A 70 13.70 -10.32 4.50
N PHE A 71 13.99 -9.33 5.34
CA PHE A 71 12.93 -8.67 6.09
C PHE A 71 11.95 -7.98 5.14
N THR A 72 10.66 -8.05 5.49
CA THR A 72 9.57 -7.36 4.81
C THR A 72 8.90 -6.37 5.77
N PHE A 73 8.00 -5.54 5.27
CA PHE A 73 7.20 -4.65 6.11
C PHE A 73 6.38 -5.41 7.19
N MET A 74 6.06 -6.70 6.93
CA MET A 74 5.27 -7.53 7.84
C MET A 74 6.07 -8.02 9.05
N ASN A 75 7.35 -8.34 8.87
CA ASN A 75 8.18 -8.95 9.92
C ASN A 75 9.40 -8.11 10.32
N PHE A 76 9.51 -6.85 9.85
CA PHE A 76 10.57 -5.93 10.29
C PHE A 76 10.41 -5.65 11.80
N PRO A 77 11.51 -5.57 12.56
CA PRO A 77 11.45 -5.35 14.02
C PRO A 77 10.65 -4.10 14.41
N GLU A 78 9.64 -4.29 15.26
CA GLU A 78 8.62 -3.29 15.57
C GLU A 78 9.18 -1.95 16.07
N PRO A 79 10.09 -1.90 17.07
CA PRO A 79 10.60 -0.61 17.55
C PRO A 79 11.32 0.18 16.45
N ALA A 80 12.07 -0.50 15.59
CA ALA A 80 12.76 0.14 14.46
C ALA A 80 11.76 0.60 13.38
N LYS A 81 10.75 -0.22 13.07
CA LYS A 81 9.70 0.10 12.10
C LYS A 81 8.96 1.40 12.47
N LEU A 82 8.59 1.57 13.73
CA LEU A 82 7.92 2.77 14.22
C LEU A 82 8.78 4.05 14.06
N VAL A 83 10.11 3.96 14.15
CA VAL A 83 11.01 5.09 13.87
C VAL A 83 10.86 5.54 12.40
N PHE A 84 10.83 4.59 11.46
CA PHE A 84 10.66 4.90 10.04
C PHE A 84 9.26 5.43 9.72
N TYR A 85 8.22 4.95 10.40
CA TYR A 85 6.87 5.51 10.27
C TYR A 85 6.83 6.98 10.69
N ARG A 86 7.34 7.33 11.88
CA ARG A 86 7.45 8.73 12.34
C ARG A 86 8.23 9.60 11.36
N TYR A 87 9.35 9.09 10.89
CA TYR A 87 10.19 9.79 9.93
C TYR A 87 9.45 10.07 8.62
N GLY A 88 8.80 9.06 8.04
CA GLY A 88 8.04 9.20 6.80
C GLY A 88 6.87 10.17 6.92
N ILE A 89 6.07 10.07 7.99
CA ILE A 89 4.96 10.99 8.26
C ILE A 89 5.46 12.42 8.44
N SER A 90 6.58 12.62 9.16
CA SER A 90 7.16 13.96 9.36
C SER A 90 7.66 14.57 8.05
N GLN A 91 8.31 13.77 7.18
CA GLN A 91 8.72 14.24 5.86
C GLN A 91 7.52 14.58 4.96
N LEU A 92 6.45 13.79 5.04
CA LEU A 92 5.23 14.07 4.29
C LEU A 92 4.55 15.35 4.81
N GLU A 93 4.61 15.62 6.13
CA GLU A 93 4.07 16.85 6.70
C GLU A 93 4.77 18.11 6.18
N GLU A 94 6.08 18.05 5.90
CA GLU A 94 6.81 19.14 5.25
C GLU A 94 6.32 19.41 3.81
N MET A 95 5.75 18.41 3.15
CA MET A 95 5.21 18.51 1.79
C MET A 95 3.73 18.91 1.80
N SER A 96 2.93 18.26 2.66
CA SER A 96 1.50 18.48 2.85
C SER A 96 1.06 18.04 4.25
N ALA A 97 0.61 18.99 5.06
CA ALA A 97 0.05 18.67 6.37
C ALA A 97 -1.19 17.76 6.26
N TYR A 98 -2.03 17.95 5.23
CA TYR A 98 -3.20 17.11 5.03
C TYR A 98 -2.83 15.69 4.56
N GLY A 99 -1.88 15.55 3.65
CA GLY A 99 -1.34 14.25 3.26
C GLY A 99 -0.76 13.49 4.46
N ALA A 100 -0.01 14.19 5.34
CA ALA A 100 0.51 13.62 6.58
C ALA A 100 -0.60 13.20 7.55
N LEU A 101 -1.69 13.97 7.64
CA LEU A 101 -2.86 13.58 8.44
C LEU A 101 -3.46 12.25 7.95
N LEU A 102 -3.60 12.07 6.65
CA LEU A 102 -4.10 10.83 6.06
C LEU A 102 -3.16 9.64 6.35
N ALA A 103 -1.85 9.80 6.14
CA ALA A 103 -0.85 8.78 6.43
C ALA A 103 -0.79 8.46 7.94
N SER A 104 -0.84 9.45 8.81
CA SER A 104 -0.89 9.27 10.27
C SER A 104 -2.13 8.47 10.69
N LEU A 105 -3.32 8.81 10.15
CA LEU A 105 -4.55 8.07 10.41
C LEU A 105 -4.49 6.63 9.89
N HIS A 106 -3.84 6.39 8.75
CA HIS A 106 -3.62 5.05 8.21
C HIS A 106 -2.72 4.22 9.13
N TYR A 107 -1.55 4.74 9.49
CA TYR A 107 -0.62 4.03 10.37
C TYR A 107 -1.13 3.81 11.79
N THR A 108 -1.89 4.75 12.36
CA THR A 108 -2.46 4.54 13.70
C THR A 108 -3.47 3.42 13.73
N VAL A 109 -4.27 3.22 12.68
CA VAL A 109 -5.15 2.05 12.56
C VAL A 109 -4.33 0.77 12.46
N LEU A 110 -3.33 0.75 11.59
CA LEU A 110 -2.47 -0.41 11.40
C LEU A 110 -1.77 -0.82 12.70
N VAL A 111 -1.13 0.12 13.40
CA VAL A 111 -0.40 -0.15 14.66
C VAL A 111 -1.35 -0.55 15.80
N SER A 112 -2.57 0.00 15.86
CA SER A 112 -3.54 -0.37 16.89
C SER A 112 -4.02 -1.82 16.81
N HIS A 113 -3.98 -2.44 15.61
CA HIS A 113 -4.42 -3.82 15.44
C HIS A 113 -3.47 -4.87 16.07
N TYR A 114 -2.19 -4.56 16.25
CA TYR A 114 -1.20 -5.54 16.71
C TYR A 114 -0.36 -5.06 17.90
N GLY A 115 -0.44 -3.80 18.28
CA GLY A 115 0.48 -3.18 19.24
C GLY A 115 -0.14 -2.57 20.50
N GLU A 116 -1.41 -2.88 20.83
CA GLU A 116 -2.10 -2.22 21.96
C GLU A 116 -1.36 -2.34 23.31
N GLU A 117 -0.68 -3.45 23.55
CA GLU A 117 0.02 -3.71 24.82
C GLU A 117 1.52 -3.32 24.79
N ASP A 118 2.08 -3.03 23.60
CA ASP A 118 3.50 -2.70 23.44
C ASP A 118 3.77 -1.22 23.77
N PRO A 119 4.69 -0.90 24.71
CA PRO A 119 4.96 0.48 25.10
C PRO A 119 5.48 1.38 23.94
N PHE A 120 6.19 0.82 22.96
CA PHE A 120 6.67 1.58 21.80
C PHE A 120 5.51 1.92 20.85
N CYS A 121 4.57 0.98 20.67
CA CYS A 121 3.35 1.21 19.91
C CYS A 121 2.45 2.24 20.60
N GLN A 122 2.27 2.15 21.91
CA GLN A 122 1.50 3.14 22.68
C GLN A 122 2.09 4.55 22.56
N ALA A 123 3.42 4.68 22.66
CA ALA A 123 4.09 5.96 22.48
C ALA A 123 3.88 6.52 21.07
N PHE A 124 3.99 5.67 20.03
CA PHE A 124 3.70 6.06 18.65
C PHE A 124 2.26 6.54 18.48
N LEU A 125 1.28 5.77 18.98
CA LEU A 125 -0.14 6.10 18.87
C LEU A 125 -0.46 7.44 19.57
N GLN A 126 0.15 7.71 20.72
CA GLN A 126 -0.02 8.97 21.45
C GLN A 126 0.57 10.16 20.67
N GLU A 127 1.80 10.03 20.17
CA GLU A 127 2.46 11.07 19.38
C GLU A 127 1.68 11.39 18.09
N GLU A 128 1.21 10.36 17.39
CA GLU A 128 0.43 10.56 16.16
C GLU A 128 -0.97 11.13 16.45
N LYS A 129 -1.59 10.80 17.58
CA LYS A 129 -2.82 11.45 18.03
C LYS A 129 -2.63 12.96 18.22
N GLU A 130 -1.55 13.38 18.90
CA GLU A 130 -1.22 14.79 19.09
C GLU A 130 -0.94 15.50 17.75
N ARG A 131 -0.25 14.83 16.81
CA ARG A 131 -0.08 15.33 15.43
C ARG A 131 -1.40 15.52 14.72
N GLN A 132 -2.29 14.53 14.77
CA GLN A 132 -3.61 14.57 14.15
C GLN A 132 -4.47 15.71 14.71
N GLU A 133 -4.49 15.89 16.02
CA GLU A 133 -5.22 16.98 16.69
C GLU A 133 -4.69 18.35 16.22
N ARG A 134 -3.39 18.57 16.25
CA ARG A 134 -2.75 19.81 15.79
C ARG A 134 -3.06 20.12 14.31
N ILE A 135 -2.98 19.13 13.41
CA ILE A 135 -3.24 19.35 11.99
C ILE A 135 -4.75 19.61 11.77
N ARG A 136 -5.62 18.91 12.48
CA ARG A 136 -7.08 19.15 12.41
C ARG A 136 -7.45 20.56 12.88
N GLU A 137 -6.88 21.04 13.96
CA GLU A 137 -7.06 22.41 14.44
C GLU A 137 -6.61 23.45 13.39
N GLN A 138 -5.46 23.21 12.75
CA GLN A 138 -4.91 24.10 11.73
C GLN A 138 -5.73 24.14 10.45
N LEU A 139 -6.19 22.99 9.96
CA LEU A 139 -6.78 22.84 8.64
C LEU A 139 -8.31 22.79 8.67
N SER A 140 -8.93 22.45 9.79
CA SER A 140 -10.36 22.31 10.00
C SER A 140 -11.06 21.54 8.88
N PRO A 141 -10.62 20.31 8.52
CA PRO A 141 -11.29 19.52 7.50
C PRO A 141 -12.68 19.10 7.99
N ALA A 142 -13.66 19.01 7.07
CA ALA A 142 -14.95 18.41 7.39
C ALA A 142 -14.75 16.90 7.68
N ASP A 143 -15.48 16.36 8.66
CA ASP A 143 -15.30 14.97 9.10
C ASP A 143 -15.68 13.96 8.02
N ASP A 144 -16.71 14.23 7.23
CA ASP A 144 -17.15 13.40 6.11
C ASP A 144 -16.14 13.43 4.96
N GLU A 145 -15.57 14.61 4.64
CA GLU A 145 -14.49 14.77 3.67
C GLU A 145 -13.25 13.94 4.08
N LEU A 146 -12.82 14.08 5.32
CA LEU A 146 -11.65 13.35 5.84
C LEU A 146 -11.89 11.84 5.86
N ALA A 147 -13.09 11.40 6.26
CA ALA A 147 -13.44 9.97 6.25
C ALA A 147 -13.43 9.39 4.85
N TYR A 148 -13.93 10.12 3.86
CA TYR A 148 -13.90 9.72 2.46
C TYR A 148 -12.47 9.65 1.92
N HIS A 149 -11.64 10.68 2.12
CA HIS A 149 -10.25 10.72 1.65
C HIS A 149 -9.38 9.62 2.28
N ARG A 150 -9.64 9.30 3.55
CA ARG A 150 -9.01 8.17 4.21
C ARG A 150 -9.40 6.84 3.56
N SER A 151 -10.68 6.68 3.19
CA SER A 151 -11.14 5.46 2.50
C SER A 151 -10.56 5.34 1.09
N VAL A 152 -10.30 6.46 0.41
CA VAL A 152 -9.59 6.48 -0.88
C VAL A 152 -8.15 5.97 -0.70
N LEU A 153 -7.41 6.46 0.31
CA LEU A 153 -6.06 5.98 0.59
C LEU A 153 -6.09 4.48 0.90
N GLU A 154 -6.98 4.03 1.79
CA GLU A 154 -7.14 2.62 2.19
C GLU A 154 -7.41 1.72 0.98
N LEU A 155 -8.29 2.13 0.05
CA LEU A 155 -8.57 1.36 -1.16
C LEU A 155 -7.36 1.32 -2.11
N CYS A 156 -6.70 2.45 -2.32
CA CYS A 156 -5.54 2.51 -3.23
C CYS A 156 -4.36 1.70 -2.69
N ASP A 157 -4.18 1.66 -1.37
CA ASP A 157 -3.22 0.82 -0.67
C ASP A 157 -3.55 -0.67 -0.85
N ASP A 158 -4.80 -1.08 -0.59
CA ASP A 158 -5.27 -2.45 -0.81
C ASP A 158 -5.05 -2.91 -2.26
N LEU A 159 -5.38 -2.08 -3.25
CA LEU A 159 -5.19 -2.39 -4.68
C LEU A 159 -3.70 -2.61 -5.02
N SER A 160 -2.84 -1.74 -4.51
CA SER A 160 -1.40 -1.82 -4.77
C SER A 160 -0.76 -3.01 -4.07
N LEU A 161 -1.11 -3.28 -2.82
CA LEU A 161 -0.62 -4.44 -2.07
C LEU A 161 -1.13 -5.76 -2.67
N TYR A 162 -2.38 -5.80 -3.15
CA TYR A 162 -2.93 -6.97 -3.84
C TYR A 162 -2.11 -7.34 -5.07
N ALA A 163 -1.73 -6.35 -5.89
CA ALA A 163 -0.87 -6.55 -7.04
C ALA A 163 0.56 -6.97 -6.66
N CYS A 164 1.09 -6.46 -5.54
CA CYS A 164 2.47 -6.71 -5.11
C CYS A 164 2.66 -8.05 -4.39
N LEU A 165 1.71 -8.46 -3.56
CA LEU A 165 1.83 -9.63 -2.68
C LEU A 165 1.42 -10.95 -3.33
N ASN A 166 0.55 -10.91 -4.32
CA ASN A 166 0.13 -12.10 -5.06
C ASN A 166 1.05 -12.39 -6.25
N GLU A 167 1.26 -13.68 -6.57
CA GLU A 167 1.88 -14.02 -7.84
C GLU A 167 0.95 -13.66 -9.00
N PRO A 168 1.47 -13.03 -10.07
CA PRO A 168 0.65 -12.62 -11.21
C PRO A 168 -0.10 -13.80 -11.86
N GLY A 169 -1.42 -13.69 -11.95
CA GLY A 169 -2.26 -14.75 -12.52
C GLY A 169 -2.59 -15.89 -11.55
N VAL A 170 -2.31 -15.75 -10.26
CA VAL A 170 -2.62 -16.76 -9.24
C VAL A 170 -4.14 -17.02 -9.17
N ASN A 171 -4.52 -18.27 -8.88
CA ASN A 171 -5.92 -18.62 -8.65
C ASN A 171 -6.45 -18.01 -7.34
N LYS A 172 -7.74 -17.69 -7.31
CA LYS A 172 -8.41 -17.09 -6.13
C LYS A 172 -8.17 -17.87 -4.83
N SER A 173 -8.09 -19.19 -4.89
CA SER A 173 -7.85 -20.06 -3.72
C SER A 173 -6.42 -20.00 -3.16
N GLU A 174 -5.47 -19.46 -3.94
CA GLU A 174 -4.03 -19.39 -3.61
C GLU A 174 -3.57 -17.95 -3.34
N GLU A 175 -4.49 -16.98 -3.43
CA GLU A 175 -4.21 -15.58 -3.10
C GLU A 175 -3.89 -15.40 -1.61
N GLN A 176 -3.28 -14.27 -1.29
CA GLN A 176 -3.10 -13.84 0.11
C GLN A 176 -4.44 -13.81 0.84
N ASP A 177 -4.47 -14.36 2.05
CA ASP A 177 -5.67 -14.48 2.87
C ASP A 177 -6.35 -13.15 3.19
N TRP A 178 -5.62 -12.05 3.15
CA TRP A 178 -6.12 -10.72 3.48
C TRP A 178 -7.31 -10.27 2.63
N TRP A 179 -7.38 -10.73 1.38
CA TRP A 179 -8.41 -10.29 0.42
C TRP A 179 -9.29 -11.43 -0.12
N LYS A 180 -9.33 -12.56 0.56
CA LYS A 180 -10.25 -13.65 0.19
C LYS A 180 -11.70 -13.20 0.16
N ASP A 181 -12.08 -12.33 1.13
CA ASP A 181 -13.41 -11.74 1.22
C ASP A 181 -13.51 -10.36 0.54
N GLY A 182 -12.52 -9.99 -0.24
CA GLY A 182 -12.43 -8.72 -0.97
C GLY A 182 -12.01 -7.52 -0.14
N PHE A 183 -12.03 -6.33 -0.76
CA PHE A 183 -11.69 -5.06 -0.13
C PHE A 183 -12.92 -4.49 0.59
N ALA A 184 -12.96 -4.65 1.90
CA ALA A 184 -14.09 -4.21 2.73
C ALA A 184 -14.27 -2.68 2.72
N VAL A 185 -13.20 -1.92 2.45
CA VAL A 185 -13.23 -0.46 2.34
C VAL A 185 -14.19 0.03 1.26
N GLY A 186 -14.48 -0.76 0.24
CA GLY A 186 -15.49 -0.46 -0.77
C GLY A 186 -16.86 -0.09 -0.16
N LYS A 187 -17.21 -0.68 0.99
CA LYS A 187 -18.46 -0.35 1.71
C LYS A 187 -18.54 1.10 2.20
N LYS A 188 -17.41 1.82 2.23
CA LYS A 188 -17.30 3.21 2.66
C LYS A 188 -17.35 4.21 1.50
N LEU A 189 -17.42 3.71 0.25
CA LEU A 189 -17.29 4.52 -0.96
C LEU A 189 -18.57 4.48 -1.81
N ASP A 190 -19.07 5.64 -2.21
CA ASP A 190 -20.26 5.77 -3.07
C ASP A 190 -20.02 5.17 -4.46
N VAL A 191 -18.79 5.30 -4.98
CA VAL A 191 -18.41 4.81 -6.32
C VAL A 191 -18.54 3.30 -6.48
N THR A 192 -18.71 2.58 -5.40
CA THR A 192 -18.89 1.12 -5.35
C THR A 192 -20.28 0.71 -4.88
N ASP A 193 -21.23 1.64 -4.83
CA ASP A 193 -22.57 1.42 -4.25
C ASP A 193 -22.49 0.80 -2.84
N HIS A 194 -21.50 1.19 -2.05
CA HIS A 194 -21.24 0.68 -0.69
C HIS A 194 -21.07 -0.83 -0.61
N GLN A 195 -20.51 -1.45 -1.65
CA GLN A 195 -20.25 -2.89 -1.71
C GLN A 195 -18.77 -3.19 -1.46
N THR A 196 -18.49 -4.41 -0.97
CA THR A 196 -17.14 -4.97 -0.95
C THR A 196 -16.66 -5.18 -2.39
N ILE A 197 -15.45 -4.74 -2.71
CA ILE A 197 -14.85 -4.95 -4.02
C ILE A 197 -14.17 -6.32 -4.02
N MET A 198 -14.56 -7.20 -4.93
CA MET A 198 -13.92 -8.50 -5.12
C MET A 198 -12.84 -8.40 -6.20
N PRO A 199 -11.55 -8.55 -5.84
CA PRO A 199 -10.47 -8.64 -6.81
C PRO A 199 -10.28 -10.09 -7.28
N GLU A 200 -9.80 -10.25 -8.52
CA GLU A 200 -9.45 -11.56 -9.08
C GLU A 200 -8.35 -11.40 -10.14
N TRP A 201 -7.24 -12.12 -9.98
CA TRP A 201 -6.28 -12.32 -11.05
C TRP A 201 -6.88 -13.27 -12.10
N THR A 202 -6.96 -12.84 -13.36
CA THR A 202 -7.45 -13.70 -14.45
C THR A 202 -6.33 -14.22 -15.34
N GLU A 203 -5.22 -13.48 -15.41
CA GLU A 203 -3.99 -13.82 -16.12
C GLU A 203 -2.82 -12.96 -15.60
N PRO A 204 -1.54 -13.30 -15.91
CA PRO A 204 -0.38 -12.53 -15.48
C PRO A 204 -0.36 -11.11 -16.00
N GLY A 205 -1.02 -10.17 -15.65
CA GLY A 205 -1.12 -8.79 -16.16
C GLY A 205 -2.54 -8.28 -16.16
N MET A 206 -3.50 -9.07 -15.64
CA MET A 206 -4.90 -8.69 -15.61
C MET A 206 -5.55 -8.97 -14.28
N ILE A 207 -6.09 -7.93 -13.65
CA ILE A 207 -6.90 -8.00 -12.44
C ILE A 207 -8.30 -7.48 -12.75
N LYS A 208 -9.32 -8.26 -12.40
CA LYS A 208 -10.72 -7.85 -12.46
C LYS A 208 -11.21 -7.42 -11.10
N LEU A 209 -12.04 -6.37 -11.06
CA LEU A 209 -12.67 -5.86 -9.86
C LEU A 209 -14.19 -5.85 -10.01
N SER A 210 -14.92 -6.21 -8.96
CA SER A 210 -16.38 -6.12 -8.91
C SER A 210 -16.87 -5.71 -7.51
N PRO A 211 -17.56 -4.56 -7.36
CA PRO A 211 -17.74 -3.50 -8.35
C PRO A 211 -16.42 -2.83 -8.75
N PHE A 212 -16.44 -2.13 -9.88
CA PHE A 212 -15.25 -1.44 -10.42
C PHE A 212 -15.24 0.02 -9.98
N PRO A 213 -14.22 0.49 -9.26
CA PRO A 213 -14.22 1.84 -8.68
C PRO A 213 -13.76 2.94 -9.64
N PHE A 214 -13.34 2.60 -10.85
CA PHE A 214 -12.80 3.53 -11.84
C PHE A 214 -13.76 3.73 -13.01
N ARG A 215 -13.59 4.81 -13.81
CA ARG A 215 -14.40 5.06 -15.01
C ARG A 215 -13.96 4.24 -16.21
N GLU A 216 -12.69 3.92 -16.28
CA GLU A 216 -12.05 3.21 -17.40
C GLU A 216 -11.00 2.25 -16.84
N PRO A 217 -10.57 1.23 -17.61
CA PRO A 217 -9.48 0.36 -17.20
C PRO A 217 -8.22 1.17 -16.83
N VAL A 218 -7.56 0.76 -15.76
CA VAL A 218 -6.34 1.41 -15.26
C VAL A 218 -5.16 0.50 -15.51
N GLU A 219 -4.15 0.99 -16.24
CA GLU A 219 -2.89 0.31 -16.46
C GLU A 219 -1.81 0.89 -15.55
N VAL A 220 -1.13 0.02 -14.80
CA VAL A 220 -0.02 0.39 -13.91
C VAL A 220 1.23 -0.43 -14.20
N GLN A 221 2.40 0.11 -13.80
CA GLN A 221 3.69 -0.56 -13.96
C GLN A 221 4.21 -0.99 -12.58
N LEU A 222 4.19 -2.29 -12.30
CA LEU A 222 4.81 -2.86 -11.12
C LEU A 222 6.32 -3.03 -11.35
N ILE A 223 7.13 -2.30 -10.60
CA ILE A 223 8.59 -2.36 -10.65
C ILE A 223 9.08 -3.36 -9.61
N TYR A 224 9.96 -4.28 -9.99
CA TYR A 224 10.52 -5.29 -9.10
C TYR A 224 11.92 -5.72 -9.52
N ARG A 225 12.61 -6.43 -8.61
CA ARG A 225 13.86 -7.14 -8.91
C ARG A 225 13.70 -8.61 -8.56
N GLU A 226 14.17 -9.49 -9.43
CA GLU A 226 14.29 -10.91 -9.14
C GLU A 226 15.71 -11.22 -8.66
N VAL A 227 15.83 -11.50 -7.36
CA VAL A 227 17.12 -11.69 -6.68
C VAL A 227 17.37 -13.15 -6.43
N SER A 228 18.41 -13.70 -7.06
CA SER A 228 18.77 -15.12 -6.96
C SER A 228 19.23 -15.50 -5.55
N LYS A 229 18.67 -16.59 -5.00
CA LYS A 229 19.09 -17.16 -3.72
C LYS A 229 20.55 -17.61 -3.74
N GLU A 230 21.04 -18.11 -4.88
CA GLU A 230 22.45 -18.47 -5.06
C GLU A 230 23.36 -17.24 -4.94
N LYS A 231 23.03 -16.14 -5.61
CA LYS A 231 23.81 -14.89 -5.49
C LYS A 231 23.80 -14.35 -4.06
N ILE A 232 22.68 -14.44 -3.36
CA ILE A 232 22.59 -14.05 -1.93
C ILE A 232 23.57 -14.89 -1.09
N GLN A 233 23.68 -16.19 -1.32
CA GLN A 233 24.62 -17.05 -0.61
C GLN A 233 26.10 -16.72 -0.92
N GLN A 234 26.39 -16.24 -2.12
CA GLN A 234 27.75 -15.91 -2.56
C GLN A 234 28.23 -14.56 -2.08
N SER A 235 27.39 -13.54 -2.11
CA SER A 235 27.79 -12.14 -1.88
C SER A 235 26.95 -11.38 -0.83
N GLY A 236 25.94 -12.02 -0.27
CA GLY A 236 24.98 -11.37 0.62
C GLY A 236 23.81 -10.68 -0.10
N LEU A 237 22.76 -10.35 0.68
CA LEU A 237 21.52 -9.81 0.11
C LEU A 237 21.72 -8.46 -0.58
N ALA A 238 22.45 -7.53 0.06
CA ALA A 238 22.59 -6.15 -0.44
C ALA A 238 23.27 -6.14 -1.83
N GLU A 239 24.39 -6.86 -1.99
CA GLU A 239 25.11 -6.94 -3.27
C GLU A 239 24.30 -7.69 -4.32
N ALA A 240 23.63 -8.78 -3.94
CA ALA A 240 22.78 -9.55 -4.86
C ALA A 240 21.58 -8.72 -5.35
N TYR A 241 20.99 -7.90 -4.47
CA TYR A 241 19.90 -6.99 -4.81
C TYR A 241 20.34 -5.86 -5.74
N GLU A 242 21.48 -5.22 -5.46
CA GLU A 242 22.02 -4.15 -6.29
C GLU A 242 22.39 -4.66 -7.69
N ALA A 243 22.95 -5.87 -7.79
CA ALA A 243 23.32 -6.51 -9.05
C ALA A 243 22.14 -7.07 -9.86
N ALA A 244 20.95 -7.21 -9.26
CA ALA A 244 19.76 -7.67 -9.96
C ALA A 244 19.18 -6.54 -10.83
N GLU A 245 18.84 -6.86 -12.08
CA GLU A 245 18.21 -5.89 -12.99
C GLU A 245 16.80 -5.54 -12.50
N GLU A 246 16.44 -4.27 -12.64
CA GLU A 246 15.08 -3.79 -12.42
C GLU A 246 14.20 -4.24 -13.58
N GLN A 247 13.07 -4.85 -13.26
CA GLN A 247 12.09 -5.37 -14.20
C GLN A 247 10.76 -4.68 -13.99
N GLN A 248 9.92 -4.72 -15.01
CA GLN A 248 8.59 -4.12 -14.99
C GLN A 248 7.54 -5.13 -15.45
N LEU A 249 6.40 -5.15 -14.76
CA LEU A 249 5.21 -5.88 -15.16
C LEU A 249 4.07 -4.90 -15.35
N THR A 250 3.50 -4.86 -16.55
CA THR A 250 2.28 -4.11 -16.82
C THR A 250 1.08 -4.88 -16.28
N ILE A 251 0.26 -4.23 -15.46
CA ILE A 251 -0.96 -4.80 -14.89
C ILE A 251 -2.13 -3.89 -15.23
N THR A 252 -3.15 -4.47 -15.86
CA THR A 252 -4.41 -3.77 -16.16
C THR A 252 -5.47 -4.17 -15.15
N PHE A 253 -6.08 -3.17 -14.51
CA PHE A 253 -7.26 -3.32 -13.67
C PHE A 253 -8.49 -2.96 -14.48
N GLN A 254 -9.49 -3.86 -14.54
CA GLN A 254 -10.71 -3.64 -15.30
C GLN A 254 -11.95 -4.19 -14.58
N ALA A 255 -13.13 -3.77 -15.03
CA ALA A 255 -14.38 -4.30 -14.53
C ALA A 255 -14.50 -5.82 -14.81
N ALA A 256 -14.96 -6.57 -13.80
CA ALA A 256 -15.44 -7.92 -14.07
C ALA A 256 -16.63 -7.85 -15.04
N GLN A 257 -16.65 -8.70 -16.07
CA GLN A 257 -17.82 -8.78 -16.94
C GLN A 257 -19.01 -9.28 -16.11
N VAL A 258 -20.06 -8.49 -16.05
CA VAL A 258 -21.35 -8.98 -15.55
C VAL A 258 -21.80 -10.03 -16.56
N ASN A 259 -21.68 -11.33 -16.20
CA ASN A 259 -22.37 -12.36 -16.95
C ASN A 259 -23.87 -12.06 -16.77
N GLU A 260 -24.49 -11.42 -17.75
CA GLU A 260 -25.94 -11.42 -17.87
C GLU A 260 -26.34 -12.90 -17.95
N LEU A 261 -26.75 -13.45 -16.82
CA LEU A 261 -27.44 -14.73 -16.78
C LEU A 261 -28.70 -14.57 -17.59
N GLN A 262 -28.67 -15.14 -18.81
CA GLN A 262 -29.84 -15.35 -19.65
C GLN A 262 -30.79 -16.37 -19.02
#